data_8f6407534d045ed095ad2f574181e78f
#
_entry.id   8f6407534d045ed095ad2f574181e78f
#
_cell.length_a   1.000
_cell.length_b   1.000
_cell.length_c   1.000
_cell.angle_alpha   90.00
_cell.angle_beta   90.00
_cell.angle_gamma   90.00
#
_symmetry.space_group_name_H-M   'P 1'
#
loop_
_entity.id
_entity.type
_entity.pdbx_description
1 polymer ?
#
loop_
_entity_poly.entity_id
_entity_poly.type
_entity_poly.pdbx_seq_one_letter_code
_entity_poly.pdbx_strand_id
1 'polypeptide(L)' 'MKRFWLILILFLIACDRSDPLDDACYLIPDTGPCKAAFPRYYYDQDAGKCKEFIWGGCGGVVPFETMEECNSGCYD' A
#
# COMPACT_ATOMS: atom_id res chain seq x y z
N MET A 1 -9.43 -38.36 17.51
CA MET A 1 -9.43 -37.43 18.39
C MET A 1 -8.31 -36.52 18.44
N LYS A 2 -7.16 -36.95 18.61
CA LYS A 2 -6.09 -36.01 18.65
C LYS A 2 -5.82 -35.36 17.38
N ARG A 3 -6.20 -35.91 16.31
CA ARG A 3 -5.89 -35.30 15.05
C ARG A 3 -6.59 -34.02 14.86
N PHE A 4 -7.64 -33.76 15.54
CA PHE A 4 -8.32 -32.51 15.38
C PHE A 4 -7.44 -31.36 15.72
N TRP A 5 -6.60 -31.54 16.67
CA TRP A 5 -5.76 -30.48 17.09
C TRP A 5 -4.83 -30.05 16.01
N LEU A 6 -4.31 -31.00 15.29
CA LEU A 6 -3.38 -30.68 14.24
C LEU A 6 -4.02 -29.79 13.23
N ILE A 7 -5.25 -30.04 12.93
CA ILE A 7 -5.94 -29.23 11.95
C ILE A 7 -6.12 -27.82 12.44
N LEU A 8 -6.45 -27.66 13.68
CA LEU A 8 -6.62 -26.36 14.23
C LEU A 8 -5.35 -25.56 14.19
N ILE A 9 -4.26 -26.20 14.44
CA ILE A 9 -3.00 -25.54 14.41
C ILE A 9 -2.69 -24.99 13.04
N LEU A 10 -3.05 -25.74 12.03
CA LEU A 10 -2.82 -25.26 10.67
C LEU A 10 -3.60 -24.01 10.39
N PHE A 11 -4.80 -23.94 10.89
CA PHE A 11 -5.59 -22.75 10.70
C PHE A 11 -4.97 -21.56 11.36
N LEU A 12 -4.43 -21.75 12.53
CA LEU A 12 -3.80 -20.66 13.22
C LEU A 12 -2.65 -20.10 12.43
N ILE A 13 -1.90 -20.96 11.81
CA ILE A 13 -0.80 -20.51 11.00
C ILE A 13 -1.31 -19.67 9.86
N ALA A 14 -2.40 -20.06 9.26
CA ALA A 14 -2.94 -19.29 8.17
C ALA A 14 -3.33 -17.90 8.62
N CYS A 15 -3.79 -17.77 9.84
CA CYS A 15 -4.18 -16.47 10.32
C CYS A 15 -3.02 -15.52 10.49
N ASP A 16 -1.85 -16.03 10.60
CA ASP A 16 -0.71 -15.17 10.76
C ASP A 16 -0.41 -14.38 9.55
N ARG A 17 -1.16 -14.59 8.50
CA ARG A 17 -0.87 -13.89 7.31
C ARG A 17 -1.45 -12.54 7.24
N SER A 18 -1.90 -11.97 8.29
CA SER A 18 -2.36 -10.62 8.23
C SER A 18 -1.16 -9.76 7.98
N ASP A 19 -0.87 -9.52 6.76
CA ASP A 19 0.31 -8.80 6.38
C ASP A 19 0.22 -7.34 6.69
N PRO A 20 1.35 -6.70 6.94
CA PRO A 20 1.35 -5.25 7.10
C PRO A 20 1.05 -4.60 5.76
N LEU A 21 0.75 -3.33 5.80
CA LEU A 21 0.53 -2.58 4.59
C LEU A 21 1.80 -2.55 3.77
N ASP A 22 1.65 -2.29 2.47
CA ASP A 22 2.80 -2.17 1.59
C ASP A 22 3.73 -1.09 2.08
N ASP A 23 5.02 -1.26 1.83
CA ASP A 23 5.98 -0.23 2.18
C ASP A 23 5.65 1.07 1.48
N ALA A 24 5.08 1.00 0.30
CA ALA A 24 4.74 2.20 -0.44
C ALA A 24 3.71 3.06 0.28
N CYS A 25 2.95 2.48 1.20
CA CYS A 25 1.98 3.25 1.96
C CYS A 25 2.63 4.24 2.90
N TYR A 26 3.90 4.07 3.18
CA TYR A 26 4.61 4.96 4.08
C TYR A 26 5.50 5.95 3.35
N LEU A 27 5.52 5.91 2.03
CA LEU A 27 6.32 6.82 1.27
C LEU A 27 5.67 8.19 1.20
N ILE A 28 6.49 9.22 1.22
CA ILE A 28 6.02 10.58 1.07
C ILE A 28 6.16 10.95 -0.40
N PRO A 29 5.09 11.38 -1.06
CA PRO A 29 5.17 11.67 -2.50
C PRO A 29 6.05 12.88 -2.76
N ASP A 30 6.74 12.82 -3.89
CA ASP A 30 7.62 13.90 -4.29
C ASP A 30 7.48 14.09 -5.79
N THR A 31 7.17 15.30 -6.21
CA THR A 31 6.94 15.62 -7.60
C THR A 31 8.17 15.42 -8.47
N GLY A 32 9.36 15.60 -7.91
CA GLY A 32 10.58 15.50 -8.68
C GLY A 32 10.89 16.79 -9.41
N PRO A 33 12.00 16.81 -10.16
CA PRO A 33 12.47 18.06 -10.81
C PRO A 33 11.81 18.38 -12.14
N CYS A 34 11.14 17.44 -12.76
CA CYS A 34 10.54 17.69 -14.06
C CYS A 34 9.21 18.41 -13.90
N LYS A 35 8.69 18.96 -15.01
CA LYS A 35 7.54 19.83 -14.94
C LYS A 35 6.32 19.31 -15.68
N ALA A 36 6.26 18.03 -15.97
CA ALA A 36 5.05 17.47 -16.52
C ALA A 36 3.99 17.41 -15.42
N ALA A 37 2.79 17.04 -15.77
CA ALA A 37 1.70 17.01 -14.82
C ALA A 37 0.97 15.69 -14.95
N PHE A 38 1.53 14.66 -14.35
CA PHE A 38 0.92 13.34 -14.37
C PHE A 38 0.28 13.07 -13.03
N PRO A 39 -1.01 12.72 -13.00
CA PRO A 39 -1.64 12.38 -11.72
C PRO A 39 -1.10 11.04 -11.22
N ARG A 40 -0.71 11.02 -9.98
CA ARG A 40 -0.26 9.82 -9.30
C ARG A 40 -0.86 9.83 -7.91
N TYR A 41 -0.63 8.77 -7.13
CA TYR A 41 -1.38 8.59 -5.91
C TYR A 41 -0.50 8.19 -4.76
N TYR A 42 -0.95 8.49 -3.57
CA TYR A 42 -0.20 8.14 -2.37
C TYR A 42 -1.19 7.92 -1.22
N TYR A 43 -0.72 7.24 -0.20
CA TYR A 43 -1.56 7.01 0.96
C TYR A 43 -1.21 8.07 2.00
N ASP A 44 -2.22 8.87 2.38
CA ASP A 44 -2.04 9.91 3.37
C ASP A 44 -2.31 9.29 4.73
N GLN A 45 -1.25 9.08 5.50
CA GLN A 45 -1.40 8.41 6.78
C GLN A 45 -2.17 9.24 7.78
N ASP A 46 -2.08 10.54 7.70
CA ASP A 46 -2.83 11.40 8.60
C ASP A 46 -4.32 11.34 8.34
N ALA A 47 -4.70 11.29 7.07
CA ALA A 47 -6.10 11.21 6.70
C ALA A 47 -6.60 9.77 6.66
N GLY A 48 -5.69 8.80 6.59
CA GLY A 48 -6.08 7.41 6.51
C GLY A 48 -6.70 7.04 5.19
N LYS A 49 -6.30 7.68 4.12
CA LYS A 49 -6.86 7.38 2.80
C LYS A 49 -5.93 7.76 1.69
N CYS A 50 -6.16 7.20 0.51
CA CYS A 50 -5.37 7.50 -0.66
C CYS A 50 -5.78 8.83 -1.26
N LYS A 51 -4.78 9.56 -1.77
CA LYS A 51 -5.00 10.86 -2.38
C LYS A 51 -4.19 10.97 -3.64
N GLU A 52 -4.54 11.96 -4.45
CA GLU A 52 -3.85 12.23 -5.70
C GLU A 52 -2.83 13.32 -5.49
N PHE A 53 -1.70 13.21 -6.21
CA PHE A 53 -0.75 14.32 -6.30
C PHE A 53 -0.25 14.37 -7.73
N ILE A 54 0.38 15.49 -8.09
CA ILE A 54 0.86 15.67 -9.45
C ILE A 54 2.35 15.38 -9.49
N TRP A 55 2.71 14.44 -10.36
CA TRP A 55 4.10 14.02 -10.53
C TRP A 55 4.67 14.68 -11.77
N GLY A 56 5.92 15.11 -11.70
CA GLY A 56 6.53 15.85 -12.77
C GLY A 56 7.07 15.02 -13.92
N GLY A 57 7.03 13.71 -13.83
CA GLY A 57 7.44 12.87 -14.95
C GLY A 57 8.82 12.26 -14.84
N CYS A 58 9.64 12.70 -13.91
CA CYS A 58 10.95 12.11 -13.69
C CYS A 58 11.37 12.34 -12.26
N GLY A 59 12.16 11.43 -11.74
CA GLY A 59 12.66 11.52 -10.37
C GLY A 59 11.52 11.52 -9.38
N GLY A 60 11.76 12.08 -8.20
CA GLY A 60 10.75 12.17 -7.18
C GLY A 60 10.40 10.83 -6.59
N VAL A 61 9.23 10.76 -5.98
CA VAL A 61 8.73 9.54 -5.37
C VAL A 61 7.28 9.34 -5.75
N VAL A 62 6.97 8.24 -6.39
CA VAL A 62 5.61 7.90 -6.81
C VAL A 62 5.20 6.63 -6.09
N PRO A 63 4.49 6.74 -4.96
CA PRO A 63 4.09 5.54 -4.23
C PRO A 63 3.21 4.60 -5.04
N PHE A 64 2.22 5.14 -5.76
CA PHE A 64 1.32 4.33 -6.56
C PHE A 64 1.00 5.04 -7.85
N GLU A 65 0.83 4.27 -8.91
CA GLU A 65 0.50 4.85 -10.19
C GLU A 65 -1.00 5.01 -10.41
N THR A 66 -1.81 4.25 -9.70
CA THR A 66 -3.25 4.36 -9.80
C THR A 66 -3.87 4.36 -8.42
N MET A 67 -5.06 4.94 -8.35
CA MET A 67 -5.80 4.95 -7.09
C MET A 67 -6.12 3.53 -6.65
N GLU A 68 -6.38 2.66 -7.60
CA GLU A 68 -6.71 1.29 -7.30
C GLU A 68 -5.55 0.57 -6.64
N GLU A 69 -4.34 0.81 -7.12
CA GLU A 69 -3.17 0.21 -6.50
C GLU A 69 -3.01 0.69 -5.07
N CYS A 70 -3.22 1.98 -4.85
CA CYS A 70 -3.10 2.52 -3.52
C CYS A 70 -4.13 1.90 -2.58
N ASN A 71 -5.37 1.81 -3.04
CA ASN A 71 -6.43 1.24 -2.21
C ASN A 71 -6.16 -0.23 -1.91
N SER A 72 -5.67 -0.96 -2.88
CA SER A 72 -5.39 -2.38 -2.67
C SER A 72 -4.24 -2.60 -1.71
N GLY A 73 -3.27 -1.74 -1.72
CA GLY A 73 -2.08 -1.93 -0.91
C GLY A 73 -2.16 -1.33 0.49
N CYS A 74 -3.00 -0.32 0.68
CA CYS A 74 -3.00 0.43 1.93
C CYS A 74 -4.29 0.34 2.74
N TYR A 75 -5.30 -0.31 2.23
CA TYR A 75 -6.51 -0.56 2.99
C TYR A 75 -6.64 -2.03 3.29
N ASP A 76 -7.20 -2.35 4.41
CA ASP A 76 -7.42 -3.75 4.80
C ASP A 76 -8.60 -4.37 4.10
#